data_8770350bbc3254907cb156f536515531
#
_entry.id   8770350bbc3254907cb156f536515531
#
_cell.length_a   1.000
_cell.length_b   1.000
_cell.length_c   1.000
_cell.angle_alpha   90.00
_cell.angle_beta   90.00
_cell.angle_gamma   90.00
#
_symmetry.space_group_name_H-M   'P 1'
#
loop_
_entity.id
_entity.type
_entity.pdbx_description
1 polymer ?
#
loop_
_entity_poly.entity_id
_entity_poly.type
_entity_poly.pdbx_seq_one_letter_code
_entity_poly.pdbx_strand_id
1 'polypeptide(L)'
;WRPVQAHGTSSHGARLYIQMLEQAMEEGGYSLEYMRGLRTTLEHNILLGQLPDVMEGIKKFGIIINVNMGMLGGVPFNMKVYGDELEEFAMPVKTWIDQGIRVTFEGGGNWRPIHSLITRQVEVSDFGVRLAPGEVAEIVTLLPDEGVDRVTALKMTTNWAAEYVMAEDTLGSLEPGKYADFAVLDRDYFTIPVDEILDVTVVATGLSGEIVHGQDVLGAGN
;
A
#
# COMPACT_ATOMS: atom_id res chain seq x y z
N TRP A 1 8.70 -21.59 -6.81
CA TRP A 1 8.30 -21.04 -5.51
C TRP A 1 8.54 -19.54 -5.50
N ARG A 2 7.56 -18.76 -5.03
CA ARG A 2 7.63 -17.32 -4.84
C ARG A 2 7.35 -17.03 -3.37
N PRO A 3 8.33 -16.52 -2.59
CA PRO A 3 8.05 -16.06 -1.25
C PRO A 3 7.25 -14.75 -1.34
N VAL A 4 6.02 -14.80 -0.90
CA VAL A 4 5.09 -13.65 -0.84
C VAL A 4 4.57 -13.49 0.58
N GLN A 5 4.12 -12.27 0.89
CA GLN A 5 3.50 -11.96 2.18
C GLN A 5 4.40 -12.27 3.39
N ALA A 6 5.70 -12.01 3.27
CA ALA A 6 6.56 -12.02 4.43
C ALA A 6 6.15 -10.84 5.33
N HIS A 7 5.53 -11.14 6.47
CA HIS A 7 5.12 -10.12 7.43
C HIS A 7 6.34 -9.42 8.01
N GLY A 8 6.60 -8.19 7.56
CA GLY A 8 7.71 -7.35 7.98
C GLY A 8 7.18 -6.12 8.71
N THR A 9 7.20 -6.13 10.03
CA THR A 9 6.72 -4.98 10.82
C THR A 9 7.82 -3.99 11.16
N SER A 10 9.09 -4.34 10.94
CA SER A 10 10.25 -3.53 11.35
C SER A 10 11.45 -3.74 10.44
N SER A 11 12.40 -2.82 10.51
CA SER A 11 13.69 -2.91 9.83
C SER A 11 14.46 -4.20 10.15
N HIS A 12 14.35 -4.71 11.37
CA HIS A 12 15.00 -5.95 11.76
C HIS A 12 14.41 -7.16 11.02
N GLY A 13 13.08 -7.25 10.94
CA GLY A 13 12.39 -8.31 10.18
C GLY A 13 12.75 -8.27 8.70
N ALA A 14 12.78 -7.08 8.10
CA ALA A 14 13.21 -6.91 6.71
C ALA A 14 14.66 -7.34 6.48
N ARG A 15 15.57 -7.00 7.40
CA ARG A 15 16.98 -7.43 7.34
C ARG A 15 17.11 -8.95 7.37
N LEU A 16 16.40 -9.63 8.27
CA LEU A 16 16.38 -11.09 8.31
C LEU A 16 15.84 -11.70 7.02
N TYR A 17 14.79 -11.12 6.46
CA TYR A 17 14.23 -11.58 5.18
C TYR A 17 15.23 -11.43 4.04
N ILE A 18 15.94 -10.31 3.96
CA ILE A 18 17.00 -10.07 2.96
C ILE A 18 18.12 -11.12 3.12
N GLN A 19 18.57 -11.37 4.35
CA GLN A 19 19.58 -12.39 4.63
C GLN A 19 19.13 -13.80 4.19
N MET A 20 17.86 -14.15 4.42
CA MET A 20 17.30 -15.42 3.94
C MET A 20 17.29 -15.50 2.40
N LEU A 21 17.00 -14.40 1.69
CA LEU A 21 17.07 -14.37 0.23
C LEU A 21 18.51 -14.48 -0.28
N GLU A 22 19.48 -13.86 0.40
CA GLU A 22 20.90 -13.96 0.09
C GLU A 22 21.39 -15.39 0.26
N GLN A 23 21.08 -16.00 1.39
CA GLN A 23 21.42 -17.38 1.67
C GLN A 23 20.80 -18.35 0.64
N ALA A 24 19.50 -18.19 0.35
CA ALA A 24 18.83 -19.03 -0.64
C ALA A 24 19.44 -18.87 -2.05
N MET A 25 19.83 -17.65 -2.42
CA MET A 25 20.50 -17.35 -3.70
C MET A 25 21.86 -18.07 -3.77
N GLU A 26 22.67 -18.00 -2.70
CA GLU A 26 23.99 -18.62 -2.63
C GLU A 26 23.90 -20.15 -2.62
N GLU A 27 23.13 -20.74 -1.71
CA GLU A 27 22.98 -22.18 -1.58
C GLU A 27 22.31 -22.83 -2.80
N GLY A 28 21.36 -22.12 -3.43
CA GLY A 28 20.66 -22.59 -4.62
C GLY A 28 21.41 -22.34 -5.92
N GLY A 29 22.48 -21.55 -5.91
CA GLY A 29 23.21 -21.13 -7.09
C GLY A 29 22.36 -20.28 -8.05
N TYR A 30 21.36 -19.53 -7.53
CA TYR A 30 20.46 -18.72 -8.33
C TYR A 30 21.10 -17.39 -8.72
N SER A 31 20.81 -16.92 -9.94
CA SER A 31 21.23 -15.58 -10.35
C SER A 31 20.37 -14.49 -9.67
N LEU A 32 20.92 -13.29 -9.54
CA LEU A 32 20.16 -12.14 -9.03
C LEU A 32 18.95 -11.82 -9.92
N GLU A 33 19.08 -12.01 -11.23
CA GLU A 33 17.97 -11.84 -12.18
C GLU A 33 16.83 -12.82 -11.89
N TYR A 34 17.15 -14.09 -11.63
CA TYR A 34 16.16 -15.08 -11.20
C TYR A 34 15.46 -14.65 -9.90
N MET A 35 16.23 -14.22 -8.89
CA MET A 35 15.67 -13.78 -7.60
C MET A 35 14.75 -12.57 -7.76
N ARG A 36 15.13 -11.59 -8.60
CA ARG A 36 14.26 -10.45 -8.94
C ARG A 36 12.98 -10.87 -9.67
N GLY A 37 13.09 -11.86 -10.57
CA GLY A 37 11.94 -12.42 -11.30
C GLY A 37 10.91 -13.06 -10.38
N LEU A 38 11.29 -13.46 -9.15
CA LEU A 38 10.35 -13.96 -8.16
C LEU A 38 9.43 -12.85 -7.62
N ARG A 39 9.79 -11.57 -7.73
CA ARG A 39 9.01 -10.41 -7.23
C ARG A 39 8.53 -10.62 -5.80
N THR A 40 9.47 -10.90 -4.92
CA THR A 40 9.20 -11.16 -3.49
C THR A 40 8.62 -9.92 -2.81
N THR A 41 7.89 -10.11 -1.75
CA THR A 41 7.13 -9.02 -1.10
C THR A 41 7.35 -8.98 0.41
N LEU A 42 7.28 -7.77 0.96
CA LEU A 42 7.21 -7.52 2.40
C LEU A 42 5.88 -6.84 2.72
N GLU A 43 5.19 -7.34 3.74
CA GLU A 43 3.85 -6.90 4.12
C GLU A 43 3.88 -5.99 5.35
N HIS A 44 2.91 -5.08 5.43
CA HIS A 44 2.64 -4.13 6.51
C HIS A 44 3.68 -3.03 6.67
N ASN A 45 4.94 -3.35 6.96
CA ASN A 45 6.11 -2.46 6.99
C ASN A 45 5.96 -1.22 7.89
N ILE A 46 5.25 -1.33 9.01
CA ILE A 46 4.83 -0.22 9.88
C ILE A 46 6.05 0.57 10.37
N LEU A 47 7.11 -0.11 10.78
CA LEU A 47 8.34 0.46 11.33
C LEU A 47 9.58 0.04 10.52
N LEU A 48 9.45 0.03 9.19
CA LEU A 48 10.56 -0.35 8.31
C LEU A 48 11.64 0.76 8.26
N GLY A 49 11.25 2.03 8.29
CA GLY A 49 12.18 3.15 8.24
C GLY A 49 12.98 3.22 6.94
N GLN A 50 14.21 3.75 7.05
CA GLN A 50 15.08 4.02 5.90
C GLN A 50 16.52 3.57 6.16
N LEU A 51 16.74 2.50 6.92
CA LEU A 51 18.09 2.02 7.21
C LEU A 51 18.81 1.64 5.91
N PRO A 52 20.03 2.19 5.64
CA PRO A 52 20.69 2.06 4.34
C PRO A 52 20.88 0.62 3.88
N ASP A 53 21.30 -0.27 4.76
CA ASP A 53 21.52 -1.69 4.47
C ASP A 53 20.23 -2.40 4.07
N VAL A 54 19.13 -2.07 4.72
CA VAL A 54 17.81 -2.63 4.40
C VAL A 54 17.32 -2.10 3.06
N MET A 55 17.46 -0.79 2.81
CA MET A 55 17.06 -0.19 1.53
C MET A 55 17.89 -0.73 0.35
N GLU A 56 19.18 -0.95 0.55
CA GLU A 56 20.04 -1.61 -0.45
C GLU A 56 19.58 -3.04 -0.75
N GLY A 57 19.27 -3.83 0.28
CA GLY A 57 18.77 -5.19 0.11
C GLY A 57 17.43 -5.25 -0.61
N ILE A 58 16.48 -4.37 -0.27
CA ILE A 58 15.19 -4.25 -0.94
C ILE A 58 15.39 -3.93 -2.44
N LYS A 59 16.22 -2.95 -2.76
CA LYS A 59 16.55 -2.58 -4.15
C LYS A 59 17.34 -3.68 -4.86
N LYS A 60 18.27 -4.36 -4.19
CA LYS A 60 19.04 -5.47 -4.74
C LYS A 60 18.12 -6.57 -5.27
N PHE A 61 17.16 -7.00 -4.47
CA PHE A 61 16.24 -8.09 -4.84
C PHE A 61 14.96 -7.62 -5.56
N GLY A 62 14.71 -6.32 -5.67
CA GLY A 62 13.47 -5.79 -6.24
C GLY A 62 12.25 -6.16 -5.41
N ILE A 63 12.39 -6.16 -4.08
CA ILE A 63 11.31 -6.48 -3.15
C ILE A 63 10.23 -5.42 -3.26
N ILE A 64 8.98 -5.85 -3.42
CA ILE A 64 7.83 -4.96 -3.40
C ILE A 64 7.38 -4.78 -1.95
N ILE A 65 7.28 -3.53 -1.52
CA ILE A 65 6.76 -3.18 -0.20
C ILE A 65 5.24 -3.05 -0.30
N ASN A 66 4.51 -3.73 0.57
CA ASN A 66 3.07 -3.57 0.70
C ASN A 66 2.75 -2.97 2.08
N VAL A 67 2.09 -1.82 2.13
CA VAL A 67 1.83 -1.07 3.36
C VAL A 67 0.38 -1.20 3.81
N ASN A 68 0.15 -1.22 5.12
CA ASN A 68 -1.17 -1.14 5.72
C ASN A 68 -1.34 0.20 6.44
N MET A 69 -2.00 1.15 5.80
CA MET A 69 -2.21 2.49 6.36
C MET A 69 -3.07 2.47 7.64
N GLY A 70 -3.93 1.48 7.81
CA GLY A 70 -4.70 1.31 9.05
C GLY A 70 -3.82 0.99 10.26
N MET A 71 -2.72 0.27 10.05
CA MET A 71 -1.77 -0.06 11.11
C MET A 71 -0.89 1.14 11.53
N LEU A 72 -0.76 2.15 10.68
CA LEU A 72 -0.01 3.36 11.00
C LEU A 72 -0.60 4.09 12.22
N GLY A 73 -1.90 3.98 12.45
CA GLY A 73 -2.57 4.51 13.64
C GLY A 73 -2.09 3.95 14.98
N GLY A 74 -1.40 2.81 14.97
CA GLY A 74 -0.76 2.23 16.17
C GLY A 74 0.58 2.87 16.53
N VAL A 75 1.19 3.64 15.64
CA VAL A 75 2.51 4.27 15.89
C VAL A 75 2.46 5.24 17.07
N PRO A 76 1.49 6.16 17.21
CA PRO A 76 1.42 7.09 18.35
C PRO A 76 1.31 6.39 19.70
N PHE A 77 0.66 5.23 19.75
CA PHE A 77 0.60 4.42 20.96
C PHE A 77 1.97 3.85 21.29
N ASN A 78 2.69 3.32 20.30
CA ASN A 78 4.03 2.78 20.50
C ASN A 78 5.06 3.87 20.86
N MET A 79 4.93 5.09 20.35
CA MET A 79 5.78 6.23 20.71
C MET A 79 5.74 6.53 22.22
N LYS A 80 4.61 6.34 22.88
CA LYS A 80 4.48 6.49 24.35
C LYS A 80 5.38 5.51 25.12
N VAL A 81 5.74 4.38 24.52
CA VAL A 81 6.56 3.31 25.15
C VAL A 81 8.02 3.40 24.73
N TYR A 82 8.26 3.68 23.44
CA TYR A 82 9.59 3.58 22.83
C TYR A 82 10.23 4.94 22.51
N GLY A 83 9.52 6.05 22.69
CA GLY A 83 9.99 7.41 22.42
C GLY A 83 9.55 7.94 21.05
N ASP A 84 9.68 9.27 20.91
CA ASP A 84 9.19 10.00 19.73
C ASP A 84 10.02 9.70 18.47
N GLU A 85 11.27 9.27 18.63
CA GLU A 85 12.12 8.87 17.48
C GLU A 85 11.52 7.71 16.67
N LEU A 86 10.55 6.96 17.23
CA LEU A 86 9.87 5.90 16.51
C LEU A 86 9.11 6.41 15.28
N GLU A 87 8.69 7.66 15.28
CA GLU A 87 8.00 8.28 14.13
C GLU A 87 8.83 8.22 12.85
N GLU A 88 10.16 8.38 12.93
CA GLU A 88 11.05 8.34 11.77
C GLU A 88 10.99 7.01 10.99
N PHE A 89 10.51 5.95 11.65
CA PHE A 89 10.34 4.63 11.05
C PHE A 89 8.94 4.39 10.48
N ALA A 90 8.01 5.32 10.69
CA ALA A 90 6.58 5.15 10.41
C ALA A 90 6.24 5.25 8.92
N MET A 91 6.53 4.20 8.16
CA MET A 91 6.19 4.07 6.72
C MET A 91 6.55 5.32 5.91
N PRO A 92 7.82 5.65 5.69
CA PRO A 92 8.23 6.76 4.83
C PRO A 92 8.01 6.41 3.34
N VAL A 93 6.74 6.35 2.94
CA VAL A 93 6.27 5.80 1.65
C VAL A 93 6.78 6.60 0.47
N LYS A 94 6.71 7.94 0.57
CA LYS A 94 7.18 8.82 -0.50
C LYS A 94 8.67 8.65 -0.73
N THR A 95 9.44 8.62 0.35
CA THR A 95 10.90 8.43 0.27
C THR A 95 11.26 7.08 -0.34
N TRP A 96 10.57 5.99 -0.01
CA TRP A 96 10.81 4.69 -0.66
C TRP A 96 10.53 4.74 -2.16
N ILE A 97 9.43 5.39 -2.57
CA ILE A 97 9.07 5.56 -3.99
C ILE A 97 10.11 6.42 -4.71
N ASP A 98 10.54 7.54 -4.12
CA ASP A 98 11.56 8.43 -4.66
C ASP A 98 12.93 7.71 -4.82
N GLN A 99 13.20 6.70 -4.00
CA GLN A 99 14.36 5.82 -4.13
C GLN A 99 14.19 4.70 -5.17
N GLY A 100 13.07 4.66 -5.89
CA GLY A 100 12.78 3.67 -6.92
C GLY A 100 12.25 2.33 -6.40
N ILE A 101 11.83 2.27 -5.12
CA ILE A 101 11.21 1.08 -4.55
C ILE A 101 9.73 1.04 -4.95
N ARG A 102 9.27 -0.12 -5.38
CA ARG A 102 7.85 -0.34 -5.67
C ARG A 102 7.08 -0.49 -4.36
N VAL A 103 6.08 0.37 -4.16
CA VAL A 103 5.21 0.33 -2.99
C VAL A 103 3.76 0.14 -3.43
N THR A 104 3.08 -0.80 -2.81
CA THR A 104 1.64 -1.01 -2.95
C THR A 104 0.98 -0.84 -1.59
N PHE A 105 -0.33 -0.84 -1.53
CA PHE A 105 -0.99 -0.84 -0.24
C PHE A 105 -2.03 -1.95 -0.14
N GLU A 106 -2.19 -2.49 1.04
CA GLU A 106 -3.26 -3.41 1.38
C GLU A 106 -4.42 -2.66 2.04
N GLY A 107 -5.61 -3.06 1.69
CA GLY A 107 -6.83 -2.48 2.22
C GLY A 107 -7.87 -2.34 1.11
N GLY A 108 -9.10 -2.18 1.51
CA GLY A 108 -10.23 -2.01 0.60
C GLY A 108 -11.50 -1.65 1.37
N GLY A 109 -12.59 -1.40 0.61
CA GLY A 109 -13.90 -1.15 1.18
C GLY A 109 -14.20 0.31 1.56
N ASN A 110 -13.18 1.18 1.64
CA ASN A 110 -13.39 2.62 1.83
C ASN A 110 -12.17 3.43 1.37
N TRP A 111 -12.31 4.75 1.30
CA TRP A 111 -11.29 5.68 0.81
C TRP A 111 -10.28 6.15 1.87
N ARG A 112 -10.47 5.77 3.15
CA ARG A 112 -9.61 6.20 4.25
C ARG A 112 -8.12 5.87 4.04
N PRO A 113 -7.73 4.66 3.58
CA PRO A 113 -6.32 4.37 3.32
C PRO A 113 -5.71 5.27 2.23
N ILE A 114 -6.46 5.58 1.17
CA ILE A 114 -6.02 6.50 0.12
C ILE A 114 -5.87 7.93 0.66
N HIS A 115 -6.84 8.39 1.45
CA HIS A 115 -6.76 9.67 2.15
C HIS A 115 -5.51 9.73 3.05
N SER A 116 -5.25 8.67 3.83
CA SER A 116 -4.08 8.59 4.71
C SER A 116 -2.75 8.53 3.95
N LEU A 117 -2.71 7.91 2.77
CA LEU A 117 -1.52 7.94 1.89
C LEU A 117 -1.19 9.36 1.43
N ILE A 118 -2.21 10.21 1.20
CA ILE A 118 -2.05 11.57 0.71
C ILE A 118 -1.75 12.54 1.85
N THR A 119 -2.54 12.47 2.94
CA THR A 119 -2.53 13.46 4.02
C THR A 119 -1.64 13.09 5.20
N ARG A 120 -1.28 11.80 5.31
CA ARG A 120 -0.62 11.21 6.47
C ARG A 120 -1.45 11.27 7.76
N GLN A 121 -2.72 11.64 7.66
CA GLN A 121 -3.67 11.61 8.76
C GLN A 121 -4.13 10.18 9.02
N VAL A 122 -4.06 9.76 10.28
CA VAL A 122 -4.47 8.44 10.72
C VAL A 122 -5.29 8.54 12.00
N GLU A 123 -6.24 7.62 12.17
CA GLU A 123 -6.94 7.45 13.44
C GLU A 123 -6.03 6.69 14.40
N VAL A 124 -5.77 7.28 15.56
CA VAL A 124 -5.01 6.60 16.62
C VAL A 124 -5.79 5.38 17.06
N SER A 125 -5.15 4.23 16.97
CA SER A 125 -5.72 2.96 17.38
C SER A 125 -4.69 2.15 18.16
N ASP A 126 -5.12 1.54 19.25
CA ASP A 126 -4.38 0.43 19.82
C ASP A 126 -4.71 -0.84 19.00
N PHE A 127 -3.69 -1.59 18.59
CA PHE A 127 -3.86 -2.78 17.76
C PHE A 127 -4.90 -3.75 18.36
N GLY A 128 -6.15 -3.67 17.86
CA GLY A 128 -7.25 -4.54 18.26
C GLY A 128 -8.18 -4.00 19.33
N VAL A 129 -7.93 -2.82 19.93
CA VAL A 129 -8.91 -2.16 20.80
C VAL A 129 -9.90 -1.40 19.93
N ARG A 130 -11.14 -1.89 19.88
CA ARG A 130 -12.24 -1.13 19.31
C ARG A 130 -12.60 0.01 20.26
N LEU A 131 -12.75 1.20 19.70
CA LEU A 131 -13.32 2.33 20.44
C LEU A 131 -14.67 1.92 21.02
N ALA A 132 -14.96 2.41 22.23
CA ALA A 132 -16.28 2.21 22.81
C ALA A 132 -17.35 2.91 21.97
N PRO A 133 -18.62 2.43 21.98
CA PRO A 133 -19.69 3.09 21.25
C PRO A 133 -19.80 4.58 21.63
N GLY A 134 -19.63 5.47 20.65
CA GLY A 134 -19.67 6.92 20.84
C GLY A 134 -18.30 7.60 21.08
N GLU A 135 -17.22 6.85 21.21
CA GLU A 135 -15.88 7.41 21.20
C GLU A 135 -15.46 7.75 19.75
N VAL A 136 -14.82 8.92 19.61
CA VAL A 136 -14.24 9.36 18.33
C VAL A 136 -12.74 9.15 18.41
N ALA A 137 -12.16 8.52 17.40
CA ALA A 137 -10.72 8.35 17.32
C ALA A 137 -10.01 9.70 17.26
N GLU A 138 -8.92 9.82 18.00
CA GLU A 138 -7.97 10.92 17.82
C GLU A 138 -7.36 10.79 16.41
N ILE A 139 -7.31 11.91 15.67
CA ILE A 139 -6.63 11.97 14.37
C ILE A 139 -5.30 12.67 14.57
N VAL A 140 -4.23 12.03 14.11
CA VAL A 140 -2.89 12.60 14.12
C VAL A 140 -2.30 12.59 12.72
N THR A 141 -1.35 13.47 12.47
CA THR A 141 -0.57 13.47 11.22
C THR A 141 0.84 12.96 11.53
N LEU A 142 1.27 11.90 10.86
CA LEU A 142 2.60 11.29 11.03
C LEU A 142 3.43 11.53 9.78
N LEU A 143 4.64 12.09 9.93
CA LEU A 143 5.56 12.37 8.83
C LEU A 143 4.84 13.06 7.65
N PRO A 144 4.36 14.31 7.80
CA PRO A 144 3.51 14.98 6.79
C PRO A 144 4.19 15.06 5.40
N ASP A 145 5.51 15.14 5.35
CA ASP A 145 6.28 15.20 4.10
C ASP A 145 6.32 13.86 3.34
N GLU A 146 5.87 12.78 3.96
CA GLU A 146 5.78 11.45 3.36
C GLU A 146 4.43 11.18 2.67
N GLY A 147 3.58 12.19 2.56
CA GLY A 147 2.36 12.13 1.76
C GLY A 147 2.67 11.99 0.27
N VAL A 148 1.95 11.10 -0.41
CA VAL A 148 2.08 10.93 -1.87
C VAL A 148 0.99 11.73 -2.60
N ASP A 149 1.22 12.04 -3.89
CA ASP A 149 0.20 12.66 -4.71
C ASP A 149 -0.94 11.67 -5.06
N ARG A 150 -2.07 12.21 -5.52
CA ARG A 150 -3.29 11.44 -5.84
C ARG A 150 -3.08 10.39 -6.92
N VAL A 151 -2.26 10.72 -7.93
CA VAL A 151 -1.96 9.78 -9.03
C VAL A 151 -1.16 8.61 -8.50
N THR A 152 -0.15 8.89 -7.68
CA THR A 152 0.67 7.87 -7.03
C THR A 152 -0.18 6.98 -6.11
N ALA A 153 -1.05 7.57 -5.28
CA ALA A 153 -1.95 6.80 -4.42
C ALA A 153 -2.85 5.86 -5.22
N LEU A 154 -3.41 6.30 -6.37
CA LEU A 154 -4.17 5.41 -7.24
C LEU A 154 -3.32 4.34 -7.91
N LYS A 155 -2.11 4.65 -8.35
CA LYS A 155 -1.20 3.64 -8.92
C LYS A 155 -0.88 2.53 -7.92
N MET A 156 -0.71 2.86 -6.64
CA MET A 156 -0.47 1.88 -5.59
C MET A 156 -1.63 0.87 -5.45
N THR A 157 -2.85 1.26 -5.82
CA THR A 157 -4.06 0.41 -5.76
C THR A 157 -4.45 -0.23 -7.07
N THR A 158 -3.84 0.17 -8.17
CA THR A 158 -4.18 -0.29 -9.53
C THR A 158 -2.99 -0.92 -10.22
N ASN A 159 -2.23 -0.18 -11.03
CA ASN A 159 -1.12 -0.72 -11.82
C ASN A 159 -0.06 -1.42 -10.94
N TRP A 160 0.34 -0.80 -9.83
CA TRP A 160 1.37 -1.38 -8.97
C TRP A 160 0.85 -2.57 -8.17
N ALA A 161 -0.45 -2.56 -7.81
CA ALA A 161 -1.10 -3.71 -7.22
C ALA A 161 -1.19 -4.89 -8.20
N ALA A 162 -1.42 -4.62 -9.50
CA ALA A 162 -1.38 -5.64 -10.54
C ALA A 162 0.03 -6.26 -10.69
N GLU A 163 1.09 -5.43 -10.64
CA GLU A 163 2.48 -5.92 -10.63
C GLU A 163 2.76 -6.79 -9.39
N TYR A 164 2.23 -6.40 -8.24
CA TYR A 164 2.36 -7.17 -6.99
C TYR A 164 1.77 -8.58 -7.10
N VAL A 165 0.63 -8.73 -7.75
CA VAL A 165 -0.01 -10.04 -7.98
C VAL A 165 0.44 -10.74 -9.27
N MET A 166 1.40 -10.17 -10.02
CA MET A 166 1.90 -10.67 -11.29
C MET A 166 0.80 -10.79 -12.38
N ALA A 167 -0.11 -9.84 -12.40
CA ALA A 167 -1.24 -9.76 -13.33
C ALA A 167 -1.27 -8.44 -14.13
N GLU A 168 -0.15 -7.73 -14.22
CA GLU A 168 -0.04 -6.44 -14.90
C GLU A 168 -0.36 -6.51 -16.40
N ASP A 169 -0.24 -7.67 -17.01
CA ASP A 169 -0.61 -7.89 -18.42
C ASP A 169 -2.13 -7.95 -18.63
N THR A 170 -2.90 -8.18 -17.56
CA THR A 170 -4.35 -8.38 -17.63
C THR A 170 -5.17 -7.44 -16.75
N LEU A 171 -4.56 -6.83 -15.75
CA LEU A 171 -5.20 -5.98 -14.74
C LEU A 171 -4.48 -4.64 -14.56
N GLY A 172 -5.05 -3.77 -13.76
CA GLY A 172 -4.43 -2.55 -13.21
C GLY A 172 -4.58 -1.31 -14.07
N SER A 173 -5.04 -1.41 -15.32
CA SER A 173 -5.31 -0.26 -16.20
C SER A 173 -6.37 -0.59 -17.25
N LEU A 174 -7.02 0.44 -17.79
CA LEU A 174 -7.96 0.33 -18.91
C LEU A 174 -7.19 0.47 -20.23
N GLU A 175 -6.65 -0.63 -20.72
CA GLU A 175 -5.87 -0.70 -21.95
C GLU A 175 -6.37 -1.85 -22.83
N PRO A 176 -6.25 -1.74 -24.19
CA PRO A 176 -6.61 -2.84 -25.08
C PRO A 176 -5.85 -4.12 -24.72
N GLY A 177 -6.58 -5.22 -24.56
CA GLY A 177 -6.03 -6.54 -24.21
C GLY A 177 -6.10 -6.88 -22.73
N LYS A 178 -6.42 -5.91 -21.87
CA LYS A 178 -6.69 -6.15 -20.43
C LYS A 178 -8.19 -6.32 -20.15
N TYR A 179 -8.50 -6.86 -18.99
CA TYR A 179 -9.89 -6.90 -18.50
C TYR A 179 -10.43 -5.48 -18.34
N ALA A 180 -11.70 -5.29 -18.69
CA ALA A 180 -12.40 -4.04 -18.50
C ALA A 180 -12.95 -3.96 -17.07
N ASP A 181 -12.02 -3.92 -16.10
CA ASP A 181 -12.33 -3.75 -14.67
C ASP A 181 -12.24 -2.27 -14.33
N PHE A 182 -13.35 -1.68 -13.91
CA PHE A 182 -13.40 -0.26 -13.59
C PHE A 182 -14.41 0.06 -12.49
N ALA A 183 -14.18 1.19 -11.82
CA ALA A 183 -15.14 1.82 -10.94
C ALA A 183 -15.47 3.23 -11.44
N VAL A 184 -16.76 3.58 -11.47
CA VAL A 184 -17.23 4.94 -11.74
C VAL A 184 -17.50 5.61 -10.40
N LEU A 185 -16.92 6.77 -10.20
CA LEU A 185 -17.04 7.54 -8.97
C LEU A 185 -18.11 8.63 -9.13
N ASP A 186 -18.77 9.01 -8.04
CA ASP A 186 -19.81 10.06 -8.00
C ASP A 186 -19.22 11.47 -8.19
N ARG A 187 -17.91 11.63 -8.02
CA ARG A 187 -17.20 12.90 -8.11
C ARG A 187 -15.80 12.74 -8.65
N ASP A 188 -15.20 13.83 -9.13
CA ASP A 188 -13.84 13.80 -9.67
C ASP A 188 -12.80 13.75 -8.54
N TYR A 189 -12.29 12.57 -8.27
CA TYR A 189 -11.24 12.28 -7.29
C TYR A 189 -10.02 13.20 -7.40
N PHE A 190 -9.67 13.66 -8.61
CA PHE A 190 -8.45 14.44 -8.83
C PHE A 190 -8.60 15.91 -8.44
N THR A 191 -9.82 16.47 -8.45
CA THR A 191 -10.08 17.91 -8.31
C THR A 191 -10.80 18.30 -7.02
N ILE A 192 -11.53 17.38 -6.38
CA ILE A 192 -12.22 17.67 -5.11
C ILE A 192 -11.23 18.01 -3.98
N PRO A 193 -11.65 18.78 -2.94
CA PRO A 193 -10.88 18.93 -1.72
C PRO A 193 -10.44 17.58 -1.15
N VAL A 194 -9.24 17.51 -0.54
CA VAL A 194 -8.67 16.23 -0.09
C VAL A 194 -9.55 15.53 0.94
N ASP A 195 -10.18 16.27 1.83
CA ASP A 195 -11.05 15.72 2.87
C ASP A 195 -12.34 15.11 2.28
N GLU A 196 -12.80 15.59 1.12
CA GLU A 196 -13.95 15.03 0.42
C GLU A 196 -13.67 13.67 -0.23
N ILE A 197 -12.40 13.23 -0.28
CA ILE A 197 -12.05 11.89 -0.72
C ILE A 197 -12.73 10.82 0.15
N LEU A 198 -12.93 11.11 1.44
CA LEU A 198 -13.61 10.20 2.37
C LEU A 198 -15.08 9.96 2.02
N ASP A 199 -15.70 10.89 1.31
CA ASP A 199 -17.11 10.85 0.92
C ASP A 199 -17.33 10.32 -0.51
N VAL A 200 -16.26 9.97 -1.23
CA VAL A 200 -16.35 9.41 -2.58
C VAL A 200 -17.10 8.08 -2.55
N THR A 201 -18.08 7.94 -3.43
CA THR A 201 -18.84 6.69 -3.59
C THR A 201 -18.65 6.09 -4.98
N VAL A 202 -18.62 4.76 -5.04
CA VAL A 202 -18.61 4.03 -6.31
C VAL A 202 -20.06 3.90 -6.77
N VAL A 203 -20.42 4.55 -7.86
CA VAL A 203 -21.80 4.54 -8.41
C VAL A 203 -22.01 3.45 -9.45
N ALA A 204 -20.95 2.94 -10.07
CA ALA A 204 -21.02 1.78 -10.92
C ALA A 204 -19.70 1.00 -10.91
N THR A 205 -19.76 -0.30 -11.17
CA THR A 205 -18.59 -1.18 -11.26
C THR A 205 -18.72 -2.08 -12.48
N GLY A 206 -17.69 -2.11 -13.30
CA GLY A 206 -17.48 -3.12 -14.36
C GLY A 206 -16.46 -4.15 -13.92
N LEU A 207 -16.71 -5.40 -14.23
CA LEU A 207 -15.80 -6.52 -14.02
C LEU A 207 -15.78 -7.40 -15.27
N SER A 208 -14.61 -7.55 -15.87
CA SER A 208 -14.42 -8.29 -17.14
C SER A 208 -15.35 -7.81 -18.26
N GLY A 209 -15.70 -6.52 -18.27
CA GLY A 209 -16.61 -5.91 -19.24
C GLY A 209 -18.09 -6.04 -18.91
N GLU A 210 -18.48 -6.71 -17.84
CA GLU A 210 -19.87 -6.79 -17.36
C GLU A 210 -20.11 -5.77 -16.24
N ILE A 211 -21.24 -5.06 -16.28
CA ILE A 211 -21.62 -4.14 -15.21
C ILE A 211 -22.23 -4.95 -14.08
N VAL A 212 -21.50 -5.05 -12.97
CA VAL A 212 -21.89 -5.83 -11.79
C VAL A 212 -22.58 -4.99 -10.71
N HIS A 213 -22.47 -3.66 -10.80
CA HIS A 213 -23.12 -2.71 -9.91
C HIS A 213 -23.45 -1.43 -10.68
N GLY A 214 -24.58 -0.77 -10.38
CA GLY A 214 -24.97 0.51 -10.97
C GLY A 214 -25.39 0.42 -12.44
N GLN A 215 -26.09 -0.64 -12.86
CA GLN A 215 -26.54 -0.83 -14.25
C GLN A 215 -27.44 0.31 -14.72
N ASP A 216 -28.27 0.86 -13.83
CA ASP A 216 -29.16 2.00 -14.09
C ASP A 216 -28.40 3.31 -14.33
N VAL A 217 -27.26 3.49 -13.67
CA VAL A 217 -26.41 4.68 -13.81
C VAL A 217 -25.78 4.75 -15.21
N LEU A 218 -25.38 3.61 -15.76
CA LEU A 218 -24.70 3.51 -17.06
C LEU A 218 -25.67 3.28 -18.23
N GLY A 219 -27.00 3.23 -17.96
CA GLY A 219 -28.00 3.00 -19.01
C GLY A 219 -27.96 1.57 -19.57
N ALA A 220 -27.32 0.62 -18.91
CA ALA A 220 -27.19 -0.77 -19.32
C ALA A 220 -28.42 -1.64 -18.96
N GLY A 221 -29.54 -1.03 -18.66
CA GLY A 221 -30.77 -1.69 -18.19
C GLY A 221 -31.95 -1.56 -19.15
N ASN A 222 -31.80 -1.95 -20.44
CA ASN A 222 -32.93 -2.24 -21.35
C ASN A 222 -32.50 -3.21 -22.43
#